data_3bf289543544ad8e1041ccc7079f2a91
#
_entry.id   3bf289543544ad8e1041ccc7079f2a91
#
_cell.length_a   1.000
_cell.length_b   1.000
_cell.length_c   1.000
_cell.angle_alpha   90.00
_cell.angle_beta   90.00
_cell.angle_gamma   90.00
#
_symmetry.space_group_name_H-M   'P 1'
#
loop_
_entity.id
_entity.type
_entity.pdbx_description
1 polymer ?
#
loop_
_entity_poly.entity_id
_entity_poly.type
_entity_poly.pdbx_seq_one_letter_code
_entity_poly.pdbx_strand_id
1 'polypeptide(L)'
;MKGCRPLTKDEVQRILSLDVTFRDKVLFILGINTGYRISELLSLKVSNVIAPTGQILSQVSVRASNMKGKSGRAIKLNSKTKDILRKFCKGRDLNAPLFQSRVKGKYKALKAVSRSRAHIIFQEMFQRAKVFGSVATHTMRKTFAQNMRKLLNGDIVNLMKAMGHRSINTTIAYMSFDNDEIDSAIEQLSFF
;
A
#
# COMPACT_ATOMS: atom_id res chain seq x y z
N MET A 1 10.77 12.26 15.22
CA MET A 1 9.73 11.20 15.43
C MET A 1 10.26 9.91 14.80
N LYS A 2 10.49 8.87 15.58
CA LYS A 2 10.77 7.53 15.03
C LYS A 2 9.50 7.04 14.33
N GLY A 3 9.40 7.26 13.04
CA GLY A 3 8.25 6.79 12.24
C GLY A 3 8.32 5.27 12.00
N CYS A 4 7.23 4.71 11.44
CA CYS A 4 7.23 3.29 11.05
C CYS A 4 8.40 2.99 10.09
N ARG A 5 8.94 1.78 10.17
CA ARG A 5 9.94 1.28 9.22
C ARG A 5 9.28 0.57 8.02
N PRO A 6 9.97 0.42 6.89
CA PRO A 6 9.56 -0.48 5.81
C PRO A 6 9.69 -1.96 6.25
N LEU A 7 9.08 -2.86 5.49
CA LEU A 7 9.22 -4.31 5.64
C LEU A 7 10.37 -4.83 4.78
N THR A 8 11.06 -5.84 5.28
CA THR A 8 11.98 -6.64 4.49
C THR A 8 11.22 -7.58 3.53
N LYS A 9 11.91 -8.14 2.54
CA LYS A 9 11.33 -9.11 1.61
C LYS A 9 10.79 -10.35 2.35
N ASP A 10 11.53 -10.84 3.34
CA ASP A 10 11.14 -12.02 4.11
C ASP A 10 9.94 -11.74 5.01
N GLU A 11 9.86 -10.55 5.61
CA GLU A 11 8.68 -10.12 6.37
C GLU A 11 7.43 -10.06 5.49
N VAL A 12 7.54 -9.53 4.27
CA VAL A 12 6.44 -9.53 3.30
C VAL A 12 6.00 -10.95 2.98
N GLN A 13 6.94 -11.89 2.76
CA GLN A 13 6.61 -13.30 2.50
C GLN A 13 5.90 -13.94 3.68
N ARG A 14 6.40 -13.76 4.92
CA ARG A 14 5.74 -14.26 6.12
C ARG A 14 4.32 -13.71 6.29
N ILE A 15 4.10 -12.43 6.01
CA ILE A 15 2.75 -11.82 6.06
C ILE A 15 1.85 -12.45 4.98
N LEU A 16 2.35 -12.66 3.77
CA LEU A 16 1.57 -13.25 2.67
C LEU A 16 1.24 -14.73 2.90
N SER A 17 2.04 -15.46 3.67
CA SER A 17 1.77 -16.86 4.05
C SER A 17 0.77 -17.01 5.19
N LEU A 18 0.42 -15.93 5.90
CA LEU A 18 -0.57 -16.02 6.99
C LEU A 18 -1.93 -16.50 6.49
N ASP A 19 -2.55 -17.33 7.29
CA ASP A 19 -3.98 -17.64 7.17
C ASP A 19 -4.80 -16.47 7.75
N VAL A 20 -5.18 -15.57 6.88
CA VAL A 20 -6.02 -14.39 7.15
C VAL A 20 -7.09 -14.28 6.08
N THR A 21 -8.11 -13.44 6.33
CA THR A 21 -9.16 -13.27 5.34
C THR A 21 -8.59 -12.77 4.00
N PHE A 22 -9.17 -13.23 2.89
CA PHE A 22 -8.73 -12.80 1.55
C PHE A 22 -8.80 -11.28 1.38
N ARG A 23 -9.83 -10.63 1.97
CA ARG A 23 -9.94 -9.17 2.02
C ARG A 23 -8.70 -8.52 2.65
N ASP A 24 -8.26 -8.99 3.80
CA ASP A 24 -7.17 -8.38 4.56
C ASP A 24 -5.82 -8.61 3.85
N LYS A 25 -5.66 -9.80 3.24
CA LYS A 25 -4.52 -10.10 2.36
C LYS A 25 -4.48 -9.18 1.14
N VAL A 26 -5.61 -8.94 0.47
CA VAL A 26 -5.69 -8.02 -0.69
C VAL A 26 -5.43 -6.58 -0.27
N LEU A 27 -5.92 -6.15 0.89
CA LEU A 27 -5.65 -4.81 1.43
C LEU A 27 -4.15 -4.59 1.65
N PHE A 28 -3.46 -5.57 2.22
CA PHE A 28 -2.00 -5.55 2.38
C PHE A 28 -1.28 -5.49 1.03
N ILE A 29 -1.62 -6.41 0.11
CA ILE A 29 -1.00 -6.47 -1.23
C ILE A 29 -1.18 -5.15 -1.97
N LEU A 30 -2.39 -4.59 -1.99
CA LEU A 30 -2.63 -3.33 -2.68
C LEU A 30 -1.86 -2.18 -2.00
N GLY A 31 -1.75 -2.19 -0.67
CA GLY A 31 -0.98 -1.21 0.09
C GLY A 31 0.51 -1.17 -0.29
N ILE A 32 1.16 -2.33 -0.35
CA ILE A 32 2.60 -2.42 -0.70
C ILE A 32 2.89 -2.27 -2.20
N ASN A 33 1.90 -2.43 -3.08
CA ASN A 33 2.06 -2.28 -4.53
C ASN A 33 1.63 -0.91 -5.07
N THR A 34 0.93 -0.09 -4.28
CA THR A 34 0.48 1.24 -4.71
C THR A 34 1.01 2.37 -3.85
N GLY A 35 1.45 2.05 -2.64
CA GLY A 35 1.89 3.03 -1.67
C GLY A 35 0.80 4.03 -1.27
N TYR A 36 -0.49 3.73 -1.50
CA TYR A 36 -1.59 4.56 -1.03
C TYR A 36 -1.62 4.61 0.51
N ARG A 37 -2.07 5.75 1.05
CA ARG A 37 -2.37 5.84 2.48
C ARG A 37 -3.55 4.94 2.81
N ILE A 38 -3.62 4.46 4.06
CA ILE A 38 -4.72 3.58 4.47
C ILE A 38 -6.10 4.22 4.21
N SER A 39 -6.26 5.51 4.44
CA SER A 39 -7.51 6.23 4.15
C SER A 39 -7.85 6.24 2.66
N GLU A 40 -6.85 6.33 1.79
CA GLU A 40 -7.00 6.29 0.34
C GLU A 40 -7.45 4.89 -0.11
N LEU A 41 -6.80 3.83 0.40
CA LEU A 41 -7.19 2.45 0.13
C LEU A 41 -8.61 2.14 0.56
N LEU A 42 -8.99 2.56 1.77
CA LEU A 42 -10.32 2.31 2.33
C LEU A 42 -11.43 3.12 1.65
N SER A 43 -11.09 4.17 0.91
CA SER A 43 -12.04 4.95 0.10
C SER A 43 -12.36 4.32 -1.26
N LEU A 44 -11.61 3.29 -1.68
CA LEU A 44 -11.80 2.64 -2.97
C LEU A 44 -13.12 1.87 -3.01
N LYS A 45 -13.79 1.98 -4.16
CA LYS A 45 -14.92 1.13 -4.55
C LYS A 45 -14.45 0.03 -5.51
N VAL A 46 -15.24 -1.00 -5.70
CA VAL A 46 -14.99 -2.07 -6.67
C VAL A 46 -14.79 -1.48 -8.07
N SER A 47 -15.58 -0.48 -8.46
CA SER A 47 -15.46 0.25 -9.74
C SER A 47 -14.14 1.01 -9.93
N ASN A 48 -13.32 1.20 -8.88
CA ASN A 48 -12.00 1.81 -9.03
C ASN A 48 -10.92 0.82 -9.49
N VAL A 49 -11.23 -0.48 -9.54
CA VAL A 49 -10.28 -1.55 -9.92
C VAL A 49 -10.81 -2.46 -11.03
N ILE A 50 -12.14 -2.50 -11.25
CA ILE A 50 -12.76 -3.32 -12.29
C ILE A 50 -13.78 -2.49 -13.09
N ALA A 51 -13.77 -2.65 -14.41
CA ALA A 51 -14.73 -2.01 -15.31
C ALA A 51 -16.09 -2.76 -15.29
N PRO A 52 -17.18 -2.15 -15.77
CA PRO A 52 -18.48 -2.82 -15.92
C PRO A 52 -18.41 -4.08 -16.79
N THR A 53 -17.48 -4.16 -17.71
CA THR A 53 -17.20 -5.33 -18.56
C THR A 53 -16.59 -6.52 -17.80
N GLY A 54 -16.24 -6.35 -16.52
CA GLY A 54 -15.52 -7.37 -15.75
C GLY A 54 -13.99 -7.34 -15.94
N GLN A 55 -13.47 -6.45 -16.78
CA GLN A 55 -12.03 -6.32 -17.00
C GLN A 55 -11.38 -5.54 -15.87
N ILE A 56 -10.25 -6.03 -15.33
CA ILE A 56 -9.45 -5.29 -14.35
C ILE A 56 -8.78 -4.09 -15.03
N LEU A 57 -8.91 -2.93 -14.40
CA LEU A 57 -8.30 -1.69 -14.88
C LEU A 57 -6.76 -1.80 -14.87
N SER A 58 -6.10 -1.13 -15.82
CA SER A 58 -4.64 -1.09 -15.90
C SER A 58 -4.00 -0.34 -14.73
N GLN A 59 -4.76 0.55 -14.11
CA GLN A 59 -4.34 1.38 -12.97
C GLN A 59 -5.47 1.55 -11.98
N VAL A 60 -5.13 1.78 -10.73
CA VAL A 60 -6.06 2.20 -9.69
C VAL A 60 -5.92 3.70 -9.45
N SER A 61 -7.06 4.41 -9.38
CA SER A 61 -7.09 5.85 -9.18
C SER A 61 -7.85 6.20 -7.90
N VAL A 62 -7.30 7.10 -7.11
CA VAL A 62 -7.98 7.70 -5.96
C VAL A 62 -8.35 9.13 -6.32
N ARG A 63 -9.63 9.48 -6.09
CA ARG A 63 -10.14 10.83 -6.40
C ARG A 63 -9.49 11.88 -5.52
N ALA A 64 -9.33 13.08 -6.07
CA ALA A 64 -8.78 14.24 -5.37
C ALA A 64 -9.48 14.55 -4.05
N SER A 65 -10.81 14.41 -3.99
CA SER A 65 -11.63 14.59 -2.77
C SER A 65 -11.23 13.67 -1.62
N ASN A 66 -10.68 12.50 -1.92
CA ASN A 66 -10.27 11.48 -0.94
C ASN A 66 -8.79 11.58 -0.58
N MET A 67 -8.07 12.56 -1.12
CA MET A 67 -6.64 12.76 -0.90
C MET A 67 -6.34 14.01 -0.10
N LYS A 68 -5.42 13.90 0.85
CA LYS A 68 -4.86 15.05 1.56
C LYS A 68 -4.04 15.86 0.54
N GLY A 69 -4.62 16.94 -0.01
CA GLY A 69 -3.93 17.78 -1.01
C GLY A 69 -4.63 17.92 -2.36
N LYS A 70 -5.84 17.39 -2.56
CA LYS A 70 -6.75 17.67 -3.70
C LYS A 70 -6.19 17.40 -5.13
N SER A 71 -5.13 16.60 -5.29
CA SER A 71 -4.71 16.08 -6.61
C SER A 71 -4.93 14.57 -6.66
N GLY A 72 -5.72 14.07 -7.60
CA GLY A 72 -5.92 12.64 -7.81
C GLY A 72 -4.59 11.97 -8.19
N ARG A 73 -4.44 10.71 -7.81
CA ARG A 73 -3.26 9.90 -8.16
C ARG A 73 -3.71 8.57 -8.74
N ALA A 74 -3.07 8.16 -9.84
CA ALA A 74 -3.26 6.86 -10.46
C ALA A 74 -1.95 6.07 -10.41
N ILE A 75 -2.02 4.79 -10.05
CA ILE A 75 -0.87 3.88 -10.01
C ILE A 75 -1.18 2.66 -10.87
N LYS A 76 -0.28 2.35 -11.81
CA LYS A 76 -0.37 1.13 -12.62
C LYS A 76 -0.30 -0.10 -11.73
N LEU A 77 -1.09 -1.11 -12.07
CA LEU A 77 -1.11 -2.40 -11.40
C LEU A 77 -0.24 -3.38 -12.19
N ASN A 78 0.63 -4.11 -11.48
CA ASN A 78 1.36 -5.22 -12.08
C ASN A 78 0.42 -6.43 -12.30
N SER A 79 0.84 -7.39 -13.13
CA SER A 79 0.04 -8.56 -13.52
C SER A 79 -0.44 -9.36 -12.32
N LYS A 80 0.44 -9.66 -11.36
CA LYS A 80 0.10 -10.43 -10.15
C LYS A 80 -0.98 -9.76 -9.32
N THR A 81 -0.90 -8.43 -9.14
CA THR A 81 -1.93 -7.66 -8.41
C THR A 81 -3.26 -7.67 -9.17
N LYS A 82 -3.24 -7.56 -10.50
CA LYS A 82 -4.46 -7.66 -11.33
C LYS A 82 -5.14 -9.03 -11.18
N ASP A 83 -4.39 -10.11 -11.17
CA ASP A 83 -4.94 -11.47 -11.03
C ASP A 83 -5.60 -11.68 -9.66
N ILE A 84 -4.99 -11.15 -8.60
CA ILE A 84 -5.55 -11.18 -7.26
C ILE A 84 -6.84 -10.35 -7.19
N LEU A 85 -6.83 -9.15 -7.76
CA LEU A 85 -8.02 -8.29 -7.80
C LEU A 85 -9.14 -8.90 -8.63
N ARG A 86 -8.84 -9.59 -9.74
CA ARG A 86 -9.85 -10.30 -10.54
C ARG A 86 -10.57 -11.35 -9.71
N LYS A 87 -9.85 -12.14 -8.93
CA LYS A 87 -10.43 -13.12 -8.00
C LYS A 87 -11.23 -12.45 -6.89
N PHE A 88 -10.71 -11.36 -6.34
CA PHE A 88 -11.32 -10.64 -5.21
C PHE A 88 -12.61 -9.89 -5.60
N CYS A 89 -12.69 -9.37 -6.81
CA CYS A 89 -13.83 -8.57 -7.28
C CYS A 89 -14.91 -9.38 -8.00
N LYS A 90 -14.68 -10.69 -8.25
CA LYS A 90 -15.64 -11.53 -8.98
C LYS A 90 -17.04 -11.51 -8.33
N GLY A 91 -18.05 -11.13 -9.11
CA GLY A 91 -19.45 -11.11 -8.65
C GLY A 91 -19.80 -10.02 -7.63
N ARG A 92 -18.93 -9.02 -7.43
CA ARG A 92 -19.21 -7.94 -6.48
C ARG A 92 -19.84 -6.74 -7.16
N ASP A 93 -20.73 -6.06 -6.42
CA ASP A 93 -21.31 -4.80 -6.86
C ASP A 93 -20.24 -3.72 -7.05
N LEU A 94 -20.26 -3.05 -8.20
CA LEU A 94 -19.31 -2.00 -8.59
C LEU A 94 -19.32 -0.80 -7.64
N ASN A 95 -20.48 -0.49 -7.04
CA ASN A 95 -20.63 0.62 -6.11
C ASN A 95 -20.24 0.27 -4.67
N ALA A 96 -20.07 -1.02 -4.38
CA ALA A 96 -19.66 -1.48 -3.05
C ALA A 96 -18.25 -0.98 -2.69
N PRO A 97 -17.97 -0.73 -1.40
CA PRO A 97 -16.59 -0.52 -0.94
C PRO A 97 -15.70 -1.71 -1.33
N LEU A 98 -14.49 -1.42 -1.85
CA LEU A 98 -13.54 -2.48 -2.20
C LEU A 98 -13.18 -3.32 -0.95
N PHE A 99 -12.94 -2.66 0.17
CA PHE A 99 -12.65 -3.29 1.46
C PHE A 99 -13.84 -3.15 2.39
N GLN A 100 -14.83 -4.02 2.17
CA GLN A 100 -16.09 -3.99 2.92
C GLN A 100 -15.91 -4.49 4.36
N SER A 101 -16.54 -3.78 5.30
CA SER A 101 -16.65 -4.21 6.70
C SER A 101 -17.56 -5.43 6.82
N ARG A 102 -17.28 -6.29 7.81
CA ARG A 102 -18.22 -7.36 8.21
C ARG A 102 -19.45 -6.80 8.94
N VAL A 103 -19.29 -5.65 9.60
CA VAL A 103 -20.38 -4.97 10.30
C VAL A 103 -21.13 -4.11 9.29
N LYS A 104 -22.43 -4.36 9.15
CA LYS A 104 -23.30 -3.54 8.31
C LYS A 104 -23.58 -2.19 9.00
N GLY A 105 -23.76 -1.16 8.20
CA GLY A 105 -24.17 0.13 8.69
C GLY A 105 -25.66 0.21 9.05
N LYS A 106 -26.10 1.40 9.51
CA LYS A 106 -27.51 1.72 9.67
C LYS A 106 -28.24 1.37 8.36
N TYR A 107 -29.42 0.78 8.47
CA TYR A 107 -30.22 0.28 7.31
C TYR A 107 -29.50 -0.80 6.46
N LYS A 108 -28.67 -1.64 7.06
CA LYS A 108 -27.92 -2.72 6.37
C LYS A 108 -26.99 -2.22 5.24
N ALA A 109 -26.67 -0.92 5.21
CA ALA A 109 -25.78 -0.34 4.20
C ALA A 109 -24.37 -0.94 4.25
N LEU A 110 -23.79 -1.16 3.07
CA LEU A 110 -22.42 -1.63 2.94
C LEU A 110 -21.44 -0.50 3.36
N LYS A 111 -20.63 -0.78 4.37
CA LYS A 111 -19.60 0.15 4.86
C LYS A 111 -18.20 -0.35 4.52
N ALA A 112 -17.28 0.58 4.28
CA ALA A 112 -15.86 0.27 4.24
C ALA A 112 -15.34 -0.10 5.65
N VAL A 113 -14.24 -0.86 5.69
CA VAL A 113 -13.44 -1.05 6.91
C VAL A 113 -13.02 0.31 7.43
N SER A 114 -13.17 0.55 8.73
CA SER A 114 -12.72 1.79 9.36
C SER A 114 -11.18 1.83 9.49
N ARG A 115 -10.61 3.04 9.60
CA ARG A 115 -9.17 3.22 9.82
C ARG A 115 -8.69 2.52 11.10
N SER A 116 -9.46 2.61 12.18
CA SER A 116 -9.15 1.93 13.45
C SER A 116 -9.16 0.41 13.28
N ARG A 117 -10.16 -0.14 12.58
CA ARG A 117 -10.20 -1.59 12.34
C ARG A 117 -9.06 -2.04 11.42
N ALA A 118 -8.72 -1.29 10.39
CA ALA A 118 -7.57 -1.58 9.54
C ALA A 118 -6.25 -1.55 10.35
N HIS A 119 -6.11 -0.61 11.28
CA HIS A 119 -4.95 -0.57 12.18
C HIS A 119 -4.84 -1.86 13.00
N ILE A 120 -5.93 -2.30 13.62
CA ILE A 120 -5.96 -3.55 14.41
C ILE A 120 -5.60 -4.75 13.51
N ILE A 121 -6.20 -4.88 12.32
CA ILE A 121 -5.91 -5.95 11.37
C ILE A 121 -4.40 -6.02 11.07
N PHE A 122 -3.77 -4.89 10.78
CA PHE A 122 -2.33 -4.89 10.48
C PHE A 122 -1.47 -5.17 11.69
N GLN A 123 -1.83 -4.71 12.88
CA GLN A 123 -1.10 -5.08 14.11
C GLN A 123 -1.16 -6.58 14.36
N GLU A 124 -2.34 -7.20 14.24
CA GLU A 124 -2.53 -8.65 14.33
C GLU A 124 -1.67 -9.40 13.28
N MET A 125 -1.66 -8.94 12.02
CA MET A 125 -0.86 -9.54 10.95
C MET A 125 0.65 -9.42 11.23
N PHE A 126 1.13 -8.26 11.65
CA PHE A 126 2.54 -8.05 11.97
C PHE A 126 2.99 -8.90 13.15
N GLN A 127 2.19 -8.98 14.21
CA GLN A 127 2.48 -9.81 15.36
C GLN A 127 2.57 -11.30 14.98
N ARG A 128 1.58 -11.81 14.22
CA ARG A 128 1.55 -13.22 13.78
C ARG A 128 2.70 -13.54 12.81
N ALA A 129 3.13 -12.59 12.00
CA ALA A 129 4.27 -12.74 11.08
C ALA A 129 5.62 -12.51 11.77
N LYS A 130 5.65 -12.28 13.09
CA LYS A 130 6.86 -11.96 13.86
C LYS A 130 7.63 -10.78 13.25
N VAL A 131 6.91 -9.71 12.92
CA VAL A 131 7.47 -8.45 12.43
C VAL A 131 7.62 -7.51 13.62
N PHE A 132 8.86 -7.23 13.99
CA PHE A 132 9.20 -6.42 15.16
C PHE A 132 9.57 -4.98 14.79
N GLY A 133 9.62 -4.11 15.80
CA GLY A 133 9.99 -2.72 15.67
C GLY A 133 8.79 -1.80 15.39
N SER A 134 9.07 -0.58 14.95
CA SER A 134 8.02 0.42 14.72
C SER A 134 7.28 0.14 13.40
N VAL A 135 6.16 -0.59 13.47
CA VAL A 135 5.32 -0.95 12.32
C VAL A 135 3.86 -0.57 12.54
N ALA A 136 3.21 -0.06 11.50
CA ALA A 136 1.80 0.32 11.51
C ALA A 136 1.27 0.37 10.06
N THR A 137 0.05 0.87 9.85
CA THR A 137 -0.54 1.01 8.50
C THR A 137 0.34 1.78 7.51
N HIS A 138 1.20 2.68 8.00
CA HIS A 138 2.10 3.49 7.17
C HIS A 138 3.33 2.70 6.68
N THR A 139 3.65 1.58 7.33
CA THR A 139 4.71 0.65 6.95
C THR A 139 4.56 0.17 5.50
N MET A 140 3.35 -0.14 5.05
CA MET A 140 3.09 -0.55 3.66
C MET A 140 3.55 0.51 2.65
N ARG A 141 3.25 1.78 2.94
CA ARG A 141 3.64 2.89 2.07
C ARG A 141 5.15 3.12 2.09
N LYS A 142 5.81 2.92 3.23
CA LYS A 142 7.28 2.96 3.31
C LYS A 142 7.92 1.81 2.55
N THR A 143 7.37 0.61 2.66
CA THR A 143 7.81 -0.56 1.86
C THR A 143 7.69 -0.30 0.36
N PHE A 144 6.58 0.28 -0.10
CA PHE A 144 6.44 0.71 -1.49
C PHE A 144 7.52 1.72 -1.88
N ALA A 145 7.71 2.77 -1.06
CA ALA A 145 8.68 3.83 -1.35
C ALA A 145 10.11 3.29 -1.48
N GLN A 146 10.54 2.43 -0.55
CA GLN A 146 11.87 1.81 -0.56
C GLN A 146 12.07 0.93 -1.80
N ASN A 147 11.10 0.08 -2.14
CA ASN A 147 11.19 -0.76 -3.33
C ASN A 147 11.19 0.08 -4.62
N MET A 148 10.34 1.10 -4.70
CA MET A 148 10.32 2.00 -5.85
C MET A 148 11.63 2.77 -6.01
N ARG A 149 12.24 3.23 -4.92
CA ARG A 149 13.55 3.89 -4.95
C ARG A 149 14.61 2.99 -5.58
N LYS A 150 14.67 1.71 -5.15
CA LYS A 150 15.61 0.73 -5.72
C LYS A 150 15.37 0.51 -7.21
N LEU A 151 14.11 0.34 -7.62
CA LEU A 151 13.74 0.15 -9.03
C LEU A 151 13.96 1.40 -9.91
N LEU A 152 13.93 2.59 -9.32
CA LEU A 152 14.18 3.86 -9.99
C LEU A 152 15.66 4.30 -9.90
N ASN A 153 16.57 3.43 -9.43
CA ASN A 153 17.99 3.73 -9.26
C ASN A 153 18.25 5.04 -8.49
N GLY A 154 17.44 5.29 -7.46
CA GLY A 154 17.57 6.47 -6.61
C GLY A 154 16.95 7.76 -7.16
N ASP A 155 16.28 7.74 -8.31
CA ASP A 155 15.60 8.93 -8.87
C ASP A 155 14.49 9.43 -7.94
N ILE A 156 14.84 10.47 -7.17
CA ILE A 156 13.95 11.07 -6.16
C ILE A 156 12.76 11.80 -6.80
N VAL A 157 12.94 12.37 -8.00
CA VAL A 157 11.87 13.12 -8.68
C VAL A 157 10.78 12.15 -9.14
N ASN A 158 11.13 11.05 -9.75
CA ASN A 158 10.18 10.03 -10.16
C ASN A 158 9.57 9.31 -8.94
N LEU A 159 10.35 9.11 -7.87
CA LEU A 159 9.81 8.60 -6.61
C LEU A 159 8.79 9.57 -5.99
N MET A 160 9.06 10.86 -5.99
CA MET A 160 8.14 11.91 -5.53
C MET A 160 6.80 11.83 -6.29
N LYS A 161 6.86 11.72 -7.62
CA LYS A 161 5.67 11.55 -8.48
C LYS A 161 4.92 10.26 -8.15
N ALA A 162 5.62 9.14 -8.04
CA ALA A 162 5.03 7.83 -7.68
C ALA A 162 4.37 7.85 -6.31
N MET A 163 4.94 8.56 -5.34
CA MET A 163 4.38 8.74 -3.99
C MET A 163 3.24 9.78 -3.94
N GLY A 164 3.10 10.61 -4.97
CA GLY A 164 2.14 11.73 -4.97
C GLY A 164 2.49 12.77 -3.90
N HIS A 165 3.77 13.03 -3.68
CA HIS A 165 4.23 14.11 -2.82
C HIS A 165 4.30 15.42 -3.61
N ARG A 166 3.94 16.54 -2.97
CA ARG A 166 4.04 17.88 -3.55
C ARG A 166 5.42 18.50 -3.39
N SER A 167 6.18 18.03 -2.42
CA SER A 167 7.50 18.52 -2.10
C SER A 167 8.50 17.37 -2.06
N ILE A 168 9.67 17.62 -2.64
CA ILE A 168 10.79 16.69 -2.62
C ILE A 168 11.25 16.42 -1.18
N ASN A 169 11.20 17.43 -0.30
CA ASN A 169 11.56 17.29 1.11
C ASN A 169 10.69 16.23 1.83
N THR A 170 9.41 16.12 1.45
CA THR A 170 8.55 15.04 1.97
C THR A 170 9.05 13.68 1.52
N THR A 171 9.59 13.55 0.31
CA THR A 171 10.13 12.29 -0.21
C THR A 171 11.46 11.95 0.48
N ILE A 172 12.34 12.94 0.64
CA ILE A 172 13.61 12.79 1.35
C ILE A 172 13.37 12.33 2.80
N ALA A 173 12.42 12.94 3.50
CA ALA A 173 12.05 12.53 4.87
C ALA A 173 11.56 11.07 4.97
N TYR A 174 11.03 10.51 3.89
CA TYR A 174 10.70 9.09 3.80
C TYR A 174 11.91 8.17 3.67
N MET A 175 13.02 8.70 3.20
CA MET A 175 14.24 7.94 2.87
C MET A 175 15.32 8.05 3.94
N SER A 176 15.16 8.93 4.95
CA SER A 176 16.13 9.22 6.00
C SER A 176 16.43 8.07 6.98
N PHE A 177 16.08 6.83 6.63
CA PHE A 177 16.29 5.64 7.47
C PHE A 177 17.32 4.65 6.92
N ASP A 178 17.98 4.96 5.81
CA ASP A 178 18.93 4.03 5.17
C ASP A 178 20.40 4.48 5.35
N ASN A 179 20.87 4.61 6.60
CA ASN A 179 22.31 4.70 6.87
C ASN A 179 23.04 3.42 6.43
N ASP A 180 22.38 2.27 6.55
CA ASP A 180 22.93 0.98 6.13
C ASP A 180 23.29 0.94 4.62
N GLU A 181 22.59 1.70 3.76
CA GLU A 181 22.92 1.79 2.33
C GLU A 181 24.19 2.63 2.10
N ILE A 182 24.42 3.67 2.90
CA ILE A 182 25.63 4.50 2.83
C ILE A 182 26.84 3.66 3.28
N ASP A 183 26.72 2.97 4.39
CA ASP A 183 27.78 2.13 4.93
C ASP A 183 28.13 1.01 3.94
N SER A 184 27.13 0.33 3.39
CA SER A 184 27.35 -0.69 2.36
C SER A 184 27.94 -0.14 1.06
N ALA A 185 27.61 1.09 0.68
CA ALA A 185 28.21 1.74 -0.49
C ALA A 185 29.67 2.12 -0.24
N ILE A 186 29.98 2.57 0.97
CA ILE A 186 31.36 2.87 1.37
C ILE A 186 32.21 1.61 1.36
N GLU A 187 31.72 0.48 1.89
CA GLU A 187 32.40 -0.80 1.87
C GLU A 187 32.71 -1.31 0.45
N GLN A 188 31.90 -0.93 -0.53
CA GLN A 188 32.10 -1.31 -1.94
C GLN A 188 33.02 -0.35 -2.70
N LEU A 189 33.44 0.78 -2.09
CA LEU A 189 34.39 1.69 -2.70
C LEU A 189 35.79 1.02 -2.72
N SER A 190 36.30 0.75 -3.92
CA SER A 190 37.66 0.28 -4.15
C SER A 190 38.24 1.09 -5.29
N PHE A 191 39.33 1.76 -5.01
CA PHE A 191 40.11 2.55 -5.99
C PHE A 191 41.44 1.92 -6.35
N PHE A 192 41.74 0.73 -5.85
CA PHE A 192 42.99 -0.03 -6.04
C PHE A 192 42.72 -1.54 -5.91
#